data_037f989cbbda5e3cfffb82cd146d0de6
#
_entry.id   037f989cbbda5e3cfffb82cd146d0de6
#
_cell.length_a   1.000
_cell.length_b   1.000
_cell.length_c   1.000
_cell.angle_alpha   90.00
_cell.angle_beta   90.00
_cell.angle_gamma   90.00
#
_symmetry.space_group_name_H-M   'P 1'
#
loop_
_entity.id
_entity.type
_entity.pdbx_description
1 polymer ?
#
loop_
_entity_poly.entity_id
_entity_poly.type
_entity_poly.pdbx_seq_one_letter_code
_entity_poly.pdbx_strand_id
1 'polypeptide(L)'
;KEYGNCHFSWITHTPQVVPKDEVHLIYKWNEDNVSRLANQKFDIAINLDKDKEACMLLALVCANKKFGFIWKDGHLNTATDKAEHKLITGIFDHISKKNTLNYLEEIFDICHFDFKGEEYKINLNYSLSDIWRKKLQGISKGKTIIGLNTGCGLRWKTRLWPKEYWVELIKDLQYQGYFCLLMGGSDEDEMNRFYAEETNATYLGTFSLEEFIAIANNTEIIVTPVSMMMHIALALKKQLMLFHNIFNVHEFELYGRGIIIEPTSGCDCYFGNSCDREKSCMHDI
;
A
#
# COMPACT_ATOMS: atom_id res chain seq x y z
N LYS A 1 -19.40 -1.54 -13.25
CA LYS A 1 -20.73 -0.89 -13.41
C LYS A 1 -20.87 -0.25 -14.80
N GLU A 2 -19.83 0.36 -15.34
CA GLU A 2 -19.87 1.08 -16.61
C GLU A 2 -20.00 0.17 -17.85
N TYR A 3 -19.46 -1.04 -17.77
CA TYR A 3 -19.52 -2.03 -18.86
C TYR A 3 -20.53 -3.16 -18.63
N GLY A 4 -21.45 -3.04 -17.67
CA GLY A 4 -22.49 -4.04 -17.41
C GLY A 4 -21.92 -5.38 -16.95
N ASN A 5 -22.23 -6.47 -17.66
CA ASN A 5 -21.78 -7.83 -17.33
C ASN A 5 -20.36 -8.07 -17.86
N CYS A 6 -19.35 -7.57 -17.17
CA CYS A 6 -17.94 -7.84 -17.50
C CYS A 6 -17.43 -9.10 -16.82
N HIS A 7 -16.58 -9.83 -17.51
CA HIS A 7 -15.80 -10.91 -16.95
C HIS A 7 -14.36 -10.42 -16.68
N PHE A 8 -13.98 -10.29 -15.41
CA PHE A 8 -12.68 -9.78 -15.01
C PHE A 8 -11.68 -10.91 -14.80
N SER A 9 -10.51 -10.75 -15.43
CA SER A 9 -9.32 -11.56 -15.19
C SER A 9 -8.23 -10.68 -14.61
N TRP A 10 -7.56 -11.12 -13.53
CA TRP A 10 -6.49 -10.37 -12.85
C TRP A 10 -5.25 -11.25 -12.74
N ILE A 11 -4.08 -10.75 -13.16
CA ILE A 11 -2.79 -11.40 -12.95
C ILE A 11 -1.94 -10.59 -11.97
N THR A 12 -1.36 -11.24 -10.97
CA THR A 12 -0.58 -10.59 -9.92
C THR A 12 0.39 -11.56 -9.24
N HIS A 13 1.45 -11.02 -8.61
CA HIS A 13 2.33 -11.77 -7.71
C HIS A 13 1.64 -12.09 -6.37
N THR A 14 0.63 -11.32 -5.97
CA THR A 14 -0.05 -11.40 -4.67
C THR A 14 -1.56 -11.68 -4.81
N PRO A 15 -1.96 -12.85 -5.35
CA PRO A 15 -3.36 -13.17 -5.61
C PRO A 15 -4.25 -13.15 -4.35
N GLN A 16 -3.66 -13.32 -3.17
CA GLN A 16 -4.37 -13.34 -1.90
C GLN A 16 -4.99 -11.99 -1.51
N VAL A 17 -4.54 -10.87 -2.08
CA VAL A 17 -5.12 -9.53 -1.78
C VAL A 17 -6.28 -9.16 -2.70
N VAL A 18 -6.42 -9.84 -3.83
CA VAL A 18 -7.45 -9.51 -4.84
C VAL A 18 -8.83 -9.92 -4.35
N PRO A 19 -9.83 -9.01 -4.34
CA PRO A 19 -11.18 -9.31 -3.90
C PRO A 19 -11.84 -10.39 -4.78
N LYS A 20 -12.06 -11.56 -4.22
CA LYS A 20 -12.62 -12.72 -4.94
C LYS A 20 -14.07 -12.53 -5.39
N ASP A 21 -14.79 -11.66 -4.71
CA ASP A 21 -16.19 -11.35 -5.04
C ASP A 21 -16.32 -10.39 -6.24
N GLU A 22 -15.23 -9.72 -6.62
CA GLU A 22 -15.21 -8.72 -7.69
C GLU A 22 -14.49 -9.22 -8.95
N VAL A 23 -13.59 -10.19 -8.80
CA VAL A 23 -12.73 -10.70 -9.88
C VAL A 23 -13.04 -12.16 -10.16
N HIS A 24 -13.43 -12.47 -11.40
CA HIS A 24 -13.87 -13.83 -11.78
C HIS A 24 -12.72 -14.82 -11.90
N LEU A 25 -11.57 -14.39 -12.44
CA LEU A 25 -10.38 -15.22 -12.60
C LEU A 25 -9.15 -14.50 -12.06
N ILE A 26 -8.49 -15.10 -11.09
CA ILE A 26 -7.27 -14.56 -10.49
C ILE A 26 -6.12 -15.50 -10.83
N TYR A 27 -5.13 -14.97 -11.55
CA TYR A 27 -3.93 -15.68 -11.96
C TYR A 27 -2.74 -15.25 -11.10
N LYS A 28 -1.99 -16.22 -10.58
CA LYS A 28 -0.66 -15.92 -10.02
C LYS A 28 0.30 -15.67 -11.16
N TRP A 29 1.16 -14.66 -11.03
CA TRP A 29 2.20 -14.36 -11.99
C TRP A 29 3.19 -15.53 -12.11
N ASN A 30 3.26 -16.14 -13.27
CA ASN A 30 4.21 -17.16 -13.69
C ASN A 30 4.18 -17.30 -15.22
N GLU A 31 5.15 -17.99 -15.79
CA GLU A 31 5.31 -18.15 -17.24
C GLU A 31 4.08 -18.76 -17.92
N ASP A 32 3.49 -19.78 -17.33
CA ASP A 32 2.30 -20.47 -17.88
C ASP A 32 1.11 -19.52 -17.97
N ASN A 33 0.82 -18.77 -16.91
CA ASN A 33 -0.30 -17.82 -16.89
C ASN A 33 -0.04 -16.62 -17.80
N VAL A 34 1.19 -16.11 -17.87
CA VAL A 34 1.58 -15.05 -18.81
C VAL A 34 1.38 -15.53 -20.24
N SER A 35 1.87 -16.73 -20.59
CA SER A 35 1.70 -17.33 -21.93
C SER A 35 0.21 -17.54 -22.25
N ARG A 36 -0.57 -18.03 -21.26
CA ARG A 36 -2.02 -18.23 -21.41
C ARG A 36 -2.72 -16.92 -21.77
N LEU A 37 -2.47 -15.85 -21.00
CA LEU A 37 -3.11 -14.54 -21.21
C LEU A 37 -2.66 -13.89 -22.51
N ALA A 38 -1.40 -14.02 -22.91
CA ALA A 38 -0.89 -13.51 -24.19
C ALA A 38 -1.59 -14.15 -25.41
N ASN A 39 -2.08 -15.39 -25.28
CA ASN A 39 -2.80 -16.11 -26.33
C ASN A 39 -4.33 -15.99 -26.25
N GLN A 40 -4.87 -15.25 -25.27
CA GLN A 40 -6.30 -14.96 -25.16
C GLN A 40 -6.66 -13.64 -25.81
N LYS A 41 -7.92 -13.53 -26.22
CA LYS A 41 -8.48 -12.27 -26.75
C LYS A 41 -9.36 -11.60 -25.69
N PHE A 42 -9.17 -10.30 -25.51
CA PHE A 42 -9.91 -9.48 -24.56
C PHE A 42 -10.58 -8.29 -25.28
N ASP A 43 -11.66 -7.78 -24.70
CA ASP A 43 -12.21 -6.50 -25.14
C ASP A 43 -11.35 -5.34 -24.65
N ILE A 44 -10.91 -5.43 -23.39
CA ILE A 44 -10.10 -4.41 -22.72
C ILE A 44 -8.96 -5.10 -21.96
N ALA A 45 -7.75 -4.58 -22.08
CA ALA A 45 -6.61 -4.93 -21.24
C ALA A 45 -6.05 -3.67 -20.57
N ILE A 46 -5.77 -3.75 -19.27
CA ILE A 46 -5.31 -2.62 -18.46
C ILE A 46 -4.03 -3.02 -17.74
N ASN A 47 -3.01 -2.18 -17.79
CA ASN A 47 -1.81 -2.30 -16.97
C ASN A 47 -1.48 -0.97 -16.30
N LEU A 48 -1.54 -0.94 -14.98
CA LEU A 48 -1.27 0.25 -14.16
C LEU A 48 0.14 0.25 -13.56
N ASP A 49 0.90 -0.82 -13.80
CA ASP A 49 2.27 -0.97 -13.31
C ASP A 49 3.27 -0.52 -14.38
N LYS A 50 4.35 0.13 -13.95
CA LYS A 50 5.46 0.56 -14.81
C LYS A 50 6.56 -0.51 -14.91
N ASP A 51 6.39 -1.64 -14.24
CA ASP A 51 7.32 -2.76 -14.33
C ASP A 51 7.42 -3.28 -15.77
N LYS A 52 8.65 -3.54 -16.21
CA LYS A 52 8.93 -3.95 -17.59
C LYS A 52 8.12 -5.18 -17.99
N GLU A 53 8.05 -6.19 -17.11
CA GLU A 53 7.33 -7.44 -17.41
C GLU A 53 5.81 -7.20 -17.58
N ALA A 54 5.20 -6.40 -16.72
CA ALA A 54 3.79 -6.03 -16.81
C ALA A 54 3.49 -5.23 -18.09
N CYS A 55 4.37 -4.29 -18.45
CA CYS A 55 4.27 -3.50 -19.67
C CYS A 55 4.45 -4.37 -20.93
N MET A 56 5.36 -5.35 -20.90
CA MET A 56 5.54 -6.32 -21.98
C MET A 56 4.32 -7.22 -22.14
N LEU A 57 3.72 -7.68 -21.03
CA LEU A 57 2.50 -8.48 -21.11
C LEU A 57 1.36 -7.69 -21.75
N LEU A 58 1.15 -6.41 -21.39
CA LEU A 58 0.15 -5.58 -22.07
C LEU A 58 0.45 -5.42 -23.57
N ALA A 59 1.72 -5.34 -23.98
CA ALA A 59 2.09 -5.28 -25.39
C ALA A 59 1.68 -6.56 -26.13
N LEU A 60 1.90 -7.72 -25.54
CA LEU A 60 1.66 -9.04 -26.12
C LEU A 60 0.18 -9.44 -26.17
N VAL A 61 -0.60 -9.09 -25.14
CA VAL A 61 -2.02 -9.46 -25.05
C VAL A 61 -2.81 -8.94 -26.25
N CYS A 62 -3.65 -9.79 -26.85
CA CYS A 62 -4.60 -9.40 -27.88
C CYS A 62 -5.83 -8.75 -27.25
N ALA A 63 -6.01 -7.42 -27.40
CA ALA A 63 -7.17 -6.69 -26.89
C ALA A 63 -7.65 -5.60 -27.85
N ASN A 64 -8.97 -5.38 -27.87
CA ASN A 64 -9.56 -4.32 -28.70
C ASN A 64 -9.16 -2.92 -28.20
N LYS A 65 -9.05 -2.75 -26.87
CA LYS A 65 -8.58 -1.52 -26.21
C LYS A 65 -7.50 -1.88 -25.20
N LYS A 66 -6.46 -1.06 -25.14
CA LYS A 66 -5.39 -1.16 -24.13
C LYS A 66 -5.25 0.15 -23.39
N PHE A 67 -5.14 0.10 -22.06
CA PHE A 67 -4.97 1.27 -21.20
C PHE A 67 -3.77 1.11 -20.28
N GLY A 68 -3.15 2.22 -19.91
CA GLY A 68 -2.06 2.27 -18.97
C GLY A 68 -0.69 2.22 -19.62
N PHE A 69 0.26 1.52 -18.98
CA PHE A 69 1.66 1.49 -19.37
C PHE A 69 1.98 0.27 -20.21
N ILE A 70 2.74 0.47 -21.28
CA ILE A 70 3.06 -0.54 -22.28
C ILE A 70 4.55 -0.48 -22.65
N TRP A 71 5.12 -1.63 -23.01
CA TRP A 71 6.47 -1.69 -23.55
C TRP A 71 6.42 -1.57 -25.07
N LYS A 72 7.00 -0.51 -25.64
CA LYS A 72 7.00 -0.25 -27.08
C LYS A 72 8.35 0.30 -27.51
N ASP A 73 8.87 -0.13 -28.65
CA ASP A 73 10.12 0.33 -29.25
C ASP A 73 11.33 0.28 -28.29
N GLY A 74 11.36 -0.74 -27.42
CA GLY A 74 12.46 -0.97 -26.48
C GLY A 74 12.41 -0.15 -25.19
N HIS A 75 11.34 0.60 -24.92
CA HIS A 75 11.20 1.42 -23.71
C HIS A 75 9.77 1.48 -23.18
N LEU A 76 9.64 1.97 -21.94
CA LEU A 76 8.36 2.24 -21.30
C LEU A 76 7.62 3.36 -22.06
N ASN A 77 6.35 3.11 -22.33
CA ASN A 77 5.47 4.01 -23.06
C ASN A 77 4.06 3.99 -22.47
N THR A 78 3.14 4.77 -23.01
CA THR A 78 1.73 4.77 -22.66
C THR A 78 0.89 4.15 -23.77
N ALA A 79 -0.15 3.42 -23.39
CA ALA A 79 -1.10 2.86 -24.36
C ALA A 79 -2.08 3.92 -24.89
N THR A 80 -2.36 4.95 -24.09
CA THR A 80 -3.16 6.13 -24.44
C THR A 80 -2.56 7.38 -23.81
N ASP A 81 -2.95 8.56 -24.31
CA ASP A 81 -2.55 9.87 -23.81
C ASP A 81 -2.90 10.10 -22.32
N LYS A 82 -3.98 9.49 -21.85
CA LYS A 82 -4.42 9.57 -20.44
C LYS A 82 -3.37 9.07 -19.44
N ALA A 83 -2.48 8.18 -19.85
CA ALA A 83 -1.40 7.68 -18.99
C ALA A 83 -0.14 8.57 -19.01
N GLU A 84 -0.04 9.54 -19.91
CA GLU A 84 1.18 10.37 -20.08
C GLU A 84 1.48 11.20 -18.85
N HIS A 85 0.47 11.81 -18.21
CA HIS A 85 0.66 12.61 -17.01
C HIS A 85 1.34 11.78 -15.90
N LYS A 86 0.83 10.58 -15.61
CA LYS A 86 1.42 9.69 -14.59
C LYS A 86 2.78 9.12 -14.99
N LEU A 87 3.06 9.00 -16.28
CA LEU A 87 4.40 8.64 -16.76
C LEU A 87 5.39 9.79 -16.49
N ILE A 88 5.02 11.01 -16.85
CA ILE A 88 5.85 12.23 -16.71
C ILE A 88 6.12 12.54 -15.22
N THR A 89 5.10 12.49 -14.36
CA THR A 89 5.27 12.70 -12.91
C THR A 89 6.13 11.61 -12.26
N GLY A 90 6.18 10.41 -12.83
CA GLY A 90 7.06 9.34 -12.37
C GLY A 90 8.52 9.46 -12.83
N ILE A 91 8.84 10.38 -13.75
CA ILE A 91 10.19 10.60 -14.29
C ILE A 91 10.77 11.93 -13.79
N PHE A 92 9.94 12.97 -13.70
CA PHE A 92 10.36 14.33 -13.41
C PHE A 92 9.83 14.80 -12.05
N ASP A 93 10.68 14.79 -11.03
CA ASP A 93 10.34 15.20 -9.65
C ASP A 93 9.77 16.62 -9.57
N HIS A 94 10.29 17.56 -10.36
CA HIS A 94 9.82 18.95 -10.35
C HIS A 94 8.38 19.11 -10.88
N ILE A 95 7.92 18.18 -11.70
CA ILE A 95 6.52 18.10 -12.16
C ILE A 95 5.69 17.37 -11.10
N SER A 96 6.19 16.25 -10.59
CA SER A 96 5.51 15.48 -9.55
C SER A 96 5.23 16.30 -8.29
N LYS A 97 6.18 17.13 -7.84
CA LYS A 97 6.02 18.04 -6.69
C LYS A 97 4.90 19.09 -6.87
N LYS A 98 4.52 19.39 -8.09
CA LYS A 98 3.43 20.33 -8.43
C LYS A 98 2.10 19.65 -8.68
N ASN A 99 2.08 18.32 -8.74
CA ASN A 99 0.86 17.57 -8.95
C ASN A 99 -0.03 17.68 -7.72
N THR A 100 -1.31 18.00 -7.91
CA THR A 100 -2.31 18.10 -6.85
C THR A 100 -3.39 17.02 -6.96
N LEU A 101 -3.31 16.17 -7.97
CA LEU A 101 -4.20 15.02 -8.12
C LEU A 101 -3.79 13.94 -7.14
N ASN A 102 -4.77 13.26 -6.55
CA ASN A 102 -4.47 12.07 -5.77
C ASN A 102 -4.21 10.86 -6.70
N TYR A 103 -3.57 9.84 -6.15
CA TYR A 103 -3.18 8.65 -6.93
C TYR A 103 -4.37 7.94 -7.57
N LEU A 104 -5.55 7.95 -6.94
CA LEU A 104 -6.75 7.30 -7.45
C LEU A 104 -7.34 8.08 -8.63
N GLU A 105 -7.37 9.41 -8.57
CA GLU A 105 -7.78 10.24 -9.70
C GLU A 105 -6.94 9.94 -10.92
N GLU A 106 -5.61 9.87 -10.76
CA GLU A 106 -4.70 9.51 -11.85
C GLU A 106 -4.94 8.10 -12.39
N ILE A 107 -5.14 7.09 -11.51
CA ILE A 107 -5.39 5.70 -11.91
C ILE A 107 -6.73 5.57 -12.65
N PHE A 108 -7.77 6.27 -12.20
CA PHE A 108 -9.06 6.26 -12.87
C PHE A 108 -8.98 6.95 -14.24
N ASP A 109 -8.26 8.07 -14.33
CA ASP A 109 -8.05 8.76 -15.63
C ASP A 109 -7.30 7.88 -16.63
N ILE A 110 -6.24 7.17 -16.21
CA ILE A 110 -5.53 6.16 -17.02
C ILE A 110 -6.49 5.11 -17.57
N CYS A 111 -7.49 4.70 -16.80
CA CYS A 111 -8.51 3.73 -17.21
C CYS A 111 -9.65 4.36 -18.01
N HIS A 112 -9.62 5.65 -18.28
CA HIS A 112 -10.69 6.43 -18.91
C HIS A 112 -12.00 6.43 -18.11
N PHE A 113 -11.89 6.49 -16.77
CA PHE A 113 -13.01 6.62 -15.83
C PHE A 113 -12.87 7.89 -15.00
N ASP A 114 -14.00 8.39 -14.51
CA ASP A 114 -14.03 9.47 -13.50
C ASP A 114 -13.94 8.85 -12.10
N PHE A 115 -13.02 9.33 -11.27
CA PHE A 115 -12.99 8.98 -9.85
C PHE A 115 -14.14 9.68 -9.12
N LYS A 116 -14.95 8.90 -8.40
CA LYS A 116 -16.12 9.37 -7.64
C LYS A 116 -16.03 9.05 -6.15
N GLY A 117 -14.80 8.85 -5.65
CA GLY A 117 -14.56 8.47 -4.27
C GLY A 117 -14.64 6.95 -4.03
N GLU A 118 -14.39 6.14 -5.06
CA GLU A 118 -14.34 4.69 -4.93
C GLU A 118 -13.27 4.28 -3.92
N GLU A 119 -13.66 3.44 -2.97
CA GLU A 119 -12.79 3.00 -1.90
C GLU A 119 -11.97 1.76 -2.29
N TYR A 120 -10.80 1.62 -1.67
CA TYR A 120 -9.98 0.42 -1.76
C TYR A 120 -10.78 -0.82 -1.34
N LYS A 121 -10.52 -1.92 -2.03
CA LYS A 121 -11.06 -3.24 -1.69
C LYS A 121 -9.92 -4.23 -1.55
N ILE A 122 -10.01 -5.11 -0.57
CA ILE A 122 -9.05 -6.16 -0.32
C ILE A 122 -9.77 -7.46 0.01
N ASN A 123 -9.20 -8.58 -0.37
CA ASN A 123 -9.71 -9.88 0.05
C ASN A 123 -9.45 -10.08 1.55
N LEU A 124 -10.51 -10.22 2.32
CA LEU A 124 -10.46 -10.53 3.75
C LEU A 124 -10.97 -11.94 4.01
N ASN A 125 -10.13 -12.79 4.60
CA ASN A 125 -10.58 -14.08 5.11
C ASN A 125 -11.31 -13.86 6.45
N TYR A 126 -12.64 -13.81 6.39
CA TYR A 126 -13.49 -13.53 7.55
C TYR A 126 -13.34 -14.59 8.66
N SER A 127 -13.20 -15.88 8.29
CA SER A 127 -13.01 -16.94 9.28
C SER A 127 -11.69 -16.77 10.04
N LEU A 128 -10.62 -16.44 9.33
CA LEU A 128 -9.31 -16.18 9.92
C LEU A 128 -9.35 -14.90 10.77
N SER A 129 -10.04 -13.86 10.29
CA SER A 129 -10.24 -12.63 11.05
C SER A 129 -11.02 -12.85 12.35
N ASP A 130 -12.03 -13.72 12.36
CA ASP A 130 -12.79 -14.08 13.57
C ASP A 130 -11.94 -14.86 14.58
N ILE A 131 -11.04 -15.73 14.12
CA ILE A 131 -10.06 -16.41 14.97
C ILE A 131 -9.16 -15.37 15.65
N TRP A 132 -8.60 -14.44 14.87
CA TRP A 132 -7.75 -13.39 15.40
C TRP A 132 -8.50 -12.42 16.31
N ARG A 133 -9.75 -12.09 16.01
CA ARG A 133 -10.58 -11.27 16.89
C ARG A 133 -10.67 -11.86 18.30
N LYS A 134 -10.99 -13.15 18.42
CA LYS A 134 -11.09 -13.83 19.72
C LYS A 134 -9.74 -13.84 20.46
N LYS A 135 -8.65 -14.12 19.74
CA LYS A 135 -7.29 -14.14 20.30
C LYS A 135 -6.89 -12.75 20.81
N LEU A 136 -7.08 -11.70 20.00
CA LEU A 136 -6.72 -10.33 20.33
C LEU A 136 -7.59 -9.79 21.48
N GLN A 137 -8.89 -10.07 21.49
CA GLN A 137 -9.77 -9.72 22.62
C GLN A 137 -9.30 -10.35 23.94
N GLY A 138 -8.83 -11.59 23.90
CA GLY A 138 -8.30 -12.27 25.09
C GLY A 138 -7.05 -11.61 25.66
N ILE A 139 -6.12 -11.17 24.81
CA ILE A 139 -4.86 -10.56 25.25
C ILE A 139 -4.97 -9.05 25.51
N SER A 140 -5.81 -8.32 24.74
CA SER A 140 -6.02 -6.88 24.92
C SER A 140 -6.89 -6.56 26.16
N LYS A 141 -7.62 -7.54 26.67
CA LYS A 141 -8.55 -7.39 27.82
C LYS A 141 -9.56 -6.24 27.61
N GLY A 142 -10.05 -6.09 26.38
CA GLY A 142 -11.03 -5.07 26.01
C GLY A 142 -10.48 -3.66 25.79
N LYS A 143 -9.16 -3.48 25.83
CA LYS A 143 -8.54 -2.20 25.46
C LYS A 143 -8.61 -1.99 23.94
N THR A 144 -8.71 -0.74 23.51
CA THR A 144 -8.58 -0.35 22.10
C THR A 144 -7.20 -0.76 21.56
N ILE A 145 -7.17 -1.47 20.45
CA ILE A 145 -5.95 -2.01 19.86
C ILE A 145 -5.41 -1.02 18.82
N ILE A 146 -4.19 -0.55 19.06
CA ILE A 146 -3.45 0.26 18.07
C ILE A 146 -2.42 -0.63 17.40
N GLY A 147 -2.56 -0.81 16.08
CA GLY A 147 -1.59 -1.50 15.23
C GLY A 147 -0.44 -0.56 14.87
N LEU A 148 0.77 -0.89 15.27
CA LEU A 148 1.98 -0.12 15.05
C LEU A 148 2.84 -0.84 14.00
N ASN A 149 2.76 -0.39 12.74
CA ASN A 149 3.61 -0.91 11.67
C ASN A 149 4.89 -0.07 11.60
N THR A 150 5.97 -0.60 12.15
CA THR A 150 7.20 0.16 12.39
C THR A 150 8.11 0.29 11.18
N GLY A 151 7.85 -0.47 10.11
CA GLY A 151 8.67 -0.52 8.91
C GLY A 151 7.99 -0.01 7.65
N CYS A 152 8.78 0.08 6.59
CA CYS A 152 8.35 0.58 5.28
C CYS A 152 9.00 -0.16 4.11
N GLY A 153 9.59 -1.33 4.36
CA GLY A 153 10.39 -2.09 3.41
C GLY A 153 11.78 -1.48 3.18
N LEU A 154 12.63 -2.21 2.47
CA LEU A 154 14.07 -1.90 2.35
C LEU A 154 14.41 -0.81 1.32
N ARG A 155 13.48 -0.50 0.39
CA ARG A 155 13.78 0.36 -0.77
C ARG A 155 14.09 1.81 -0.39
N TRP A 156 13.35 2.39 0.57
CA TRP A 156 13.50 3.78 0.98
C TRP A 156 13.54 3.89 2.51
N LYS A 157 14.71 3.61 3.07
CA LYS A 157 14.95 3.67 4.53
C LYS A 157 14.82 5.08 5.12
N THR A 158 14.85 6.12 4.29
CA THR A 158 14.63 7.52 4.68
C THR A 158 13.24 7.80 5.25
N ARG A 159 12.29 6.86 5.09
CA ARG A 159 10.94 6.91 5.70
C ARG A 159 10.87 6.35 7.11
N LEU A 160 11.93 5.71 7.58
CA LEU A 160 11.92 5.12 8.92
C LEU A 160 11.91 6.21 9.98
N TRP A 161 10.93 6.12 10.88
CA TRP A 161 10.88 6.97 12.05
C TRP A 161 11.91 6.51 13.09
N PRO A 162 12.57 7.42 13.85
CA PRO A 162 13.60 7.05 14.82
C PRO A 162 13.10 6.03 15.83
N LYS A 163 13.95 5.06 16.16
CA LYS A 163 13.58 3.97 17.06
C LYS A 163 13.23 4.44 18.47
N GLU A 164 13.92 5.47 18.95
CA GLU A 164 13.67 6.10 20.25
C GLU A 164 12.27 6.71 20.32
N TYR A 165 11.79 7.29 19.23
CA TYR A 165 10.45 7.89 19.17
C TYR A 165 9.35 6.83 19.12
N TRP A 166 9.60 5.70 18.45
CA TRP A 166 8.70 4.54 18.57
C TRP A 166 8.57 4.06 20.00
N VAL A 167 9.69 3.98 20.77
CA VAL A 167 9.69 3.57 22.18
C VAL A 167 8.89 4.55 23.03
N GLU A 168 9.06 5.86 22.82
CA GLU A 168 8.32 6.91 23.50
C GLU A 168 6.82 6.83 23.18
N LEU A 169 6.46 6.81 21.92
CA LEU A 169 5.06 6.70 21.48
C LEU A 169 4.37 5.47 22.09
N ILE A 170 5.02 4.32 22.06
CA ILE A 170 4.46 3.08 22.61
C ILE A 170 4.19 3.23 24.11
N LYS A 171 5.15 3.77 24.87
CA LYS A 171 4.99 3.99 26.32
C LYS A 171 3.86 4.97 26.62
N ASP A 172 3.74 6.05 25.84
CA ASP A 172 2.67 7.04 26.00
C ASP A 172 1.29 6.45 25.70
N LEU A 173 1.17 5.67 24.62
CA LEU A 173 -0.08 5.00 24.28
C LEU A 173 -0.49 3.98 25.37
N GLN A 174 0.46 3.22 25.88
CA GLN A 174 0.20 2.27 26.99
C GLN A 174 -0.21 3.00 28.27
N TYR A 175 0.43 4.13 28.59
CA TYR A 175 0.06 4.96 29.73
C TYR A 175 -1.38 5.49 29.61
N GLN A 176 -1.81 5.83 28.39
CA GLN A 176 -3.19 6.23 28.07
C GLN A 176 -4.20 5.06 28.07
N GLY A 177 -3.73 3.84 28.29
CA GLY A 177 -4.59 2.67 28.41
C GLY A 177 -4.83 1.91 27.10
N TYR A 178 -4.17 2.26 26.01
CA TYR A 178 -4.25 1.52 24.74
C TYR A 178 -3.48 0.21 24.78
N PHE A 179 -3.88 -0.72 23.92
CA PHE A 179 -3.14 -1.95 23.67
C PHE A 179 -2.30 -1.78 22.39
N CYS A 180 -0.98 -1.77 22.54
CA CYS A 180 -0.05 -1.62 21.42
C CYS A 180 0.30 -2.97 20.81
N LEU A 181 -0.06 -3.19 19.54
CA LEU A 181 0.25 -4.37 18.76
C LEU A 181 1.29 -4.02 17.69
N LEU A 182 2.51 -4.54 17.86
CA LEU A 182 3.58 -4.37 16.87
C LEU A 182 3.32 -5.25 15.65
N MET A 183 3.41 -4.65 14.47
CA MET A 183 3.11 -5.27 13.19
C MET A 183 4.28 -5.04 12.21
N GLY A 184 4.47 -5.97 11.28
CA GLY A 184 5.52 -5.89 10.28
C GLY A 184 5.73 -7.23 9.59
N GLY A 185 6.59 -7.25 8.58
CA GLY A 185 7.07 -8.45 7.90
C GLY A 185 8.36 -8.98 8.53
N SER A 186 9.05 -9.84 7.77
CA SER A 186 10.35 -10.40 8.16
C SER A 186 11.44 -9.33 8.32
N ASP A 187 11.34 -8.24 7.56
CA ASP A 187 12.33 -7.17 7.60
C ASP A 187 12.26 -6.37 8.92
N GLU A 188 11.11 -6.35 9.56
CA GLU A 188 10.84 -5.65 10.80
C GLU A 188 10.95 -6.55 12.05
N ASP A 189 11.16 -7.86 11.90
CA ASP A 189 11.09 -8.83 13.01
C ASP A 189 12.06 -8.49 14.16
N GLU A 190 13.34 -8.25 13.85
CA GLU A 190 14.37 -7.91 14.84
C GLU A 190 14.02 -6.63 15.60
N MET A 191 13.61 -5.60 14.87
CA MET A 191 13.28 -4.31 15.48
C MET A 191 12.00 -4.38 16.31
N ASN A 192 11.00 -5.14 15.87
CA ASN A 192 9.77 -5.34 16.65
C ASN A 192 10.01 -6.13 17.93
N ARG A 193 10.94 -7.09 17.95
CA ARG A 193 11.38 -7.75 19.19
C ARG A 193 12.04 -6.77 20.15
N PHE A 194 12.93 -5.92 19.65
CA PHE A 194 13.55 -4.86 20.44
C PHE A 194 12.48 -3.94 21.07
N TYR A 195 11.49 -3.47 20.28
CA TYR A 195 10.42 -2.62 20.83
C TYR A 195 9.58 -3.36 21.87
N ALA A 196 9.28 -4.63 21.66
CA ALA A 196 8.54 -5.44 22.62
C ALA A 196 9.31 -5.59 23.96
N GLU A 197 10.62 -5.80 23.91
CA GLU A 197 11.49 -5.89 25.09
C GLU A 197 11.57 -4.55 25.86
N GLU A 198 11.72 -3.43 25.13
CA GLU A 198 11.89 -2.10 25.74
C GLU A 198 10.58 -1.50 26.31
N THR A 199 9.42 -1.94 25.82
CA THR A 199 8.14 -1.28 26.12
C THR A 199 7.08 -2.22 26.66
N ASN A 200 7.28 -3.53 26.63
CA ASN A 200 6.25 -4.55 26.87
C ASN A 200 5.04 -4.45 25.90
N ALA A 201 5.22 -3.84 24.69
CA ALA A 201 4.22 -3.91 23.62
C ALA A 201 4.08 -5.36 23.13
N THR A 202 2.90 -5.70 22.65
CA THR A 202 2.67 -7.06 22.16
C THR A 202 3.24 -7.22 20.75
N TYR A 203 4.14 -8.18 20.58
CA TYR A 203 4.60 -8.66 19.29
C TYR A 203 4.29 -10.15 19.15
N LEU A 204 3.61 -10.53 18.09
CA LEU A 204 3.15 -11.92 17.89
C LEU A 204 3.99 -12.68 16.84
N GLY A 205 5.03 -12.04 16.29
CA GLY A 205 5.88 -12.59 15.23
C GLY A 205 5.42 -12.18 13.83
N THR A 206 5.98 -12.84 12.82
CA THR A 206 5.68 -12.58 11.40
C THR A 206 4.62 -13.55 10.90
N PHE A 207 3.81 -13.12 9.94
CA PHE A 207 2.67 -13.86 9.42
C PHE A 207 2.64 -13.87 7.89
N SER A 208 1.86 -14.77 7.34
CA SER A 208 1.48 -14.69 5.93
C SER A 208 0.69 -13.40 5.67
N LEU A 209 0.70 -12.90 4.44
CA LEU A 209 -0.02 -11.66 4.10
C LEU A 209 -1.53 -11.77 4.39
N GLU A 210 -2.13 -12.94 4.15
CA GLU A 210 -3.54 -13.20 4.45
C GLU A 210 -3.83 -13.08 5.97
N GLU A 211 -2.95 -13.64 6.77
CA GLU A 211 -3.06 -13.60 8.23
C GLU A 211 -2.77 -12.19 8.78
N PHE A 212 -1.78 -11.51 8.20
CA PHE A 212 -1.46 -10.11 8.52
C PHE A 212 -2.65 -9.16 8.26
N ILE A 213 -3.36 -9.33 7.12
CA ILE A 213 -4.60 -8.60 6.83
C ILE A 213 -5.69 -8.92 7.86
N ALA A 214 -5.84 -10.19 8.24
CA ALA A 214 -6.82 -10.60 9.24
C ALA A 214 -6.52 -10.01 10.63
N ILE A 215 -5.26 -9.91 11.02
CA ILE A 215 -4.81 -9.24 12.25
C ILE A 215 -5.11 -7.74 12.17
N ALA A 216 -4.70 -7.07 11.08
CA ALA A 216 -4.94 -5.65 10.85
C ALA A 216 -6.44 -5.30 10.90
N ASN A 217 -7.29 -6.20 10.40
CA ASN A 217 -8.74 -6.01 10.49
C ASN A 217 -9.28 -5.94 11.93
N ASN A 218 -8.53 -6.41 12.89
CA ASN A 218 -8.90 -6.44 14.31
C ASN A 218 -8.18 -5.35 15.14
N THR A 219 -7.60 -4.35 14.49
CA THR A 219 -7.15 -3.11 15.15
C THR A 219 -8.17 -2.00 14.91
N GLU A 220 -8.22 -1.00 15.76
CA GLU A 220 -9.05 0.19 15.57
C GLU A 220 -8.29 1.29 14.84
N ILE A 221 -7.03 1.50 15.22
CA ILE A 221 -6.15 2.53 14.67
C ILE A 221 -4.89 1.86 14.16
N ILE A 222 -4.37 2.34 13.04
CA ILE A 222 -3.07 1.94 12.49
C ILE A 222 -2.16 3.15 12.41
N VAL A 223 -0.96 3.03 12.94
CA VAL A 223 0.13 3.99 12.81
C VAL A 223 1.20 3.37 11.92
N THR A 224 1.56 4.06 10.84
CA THR A 224 2.51 3.51 9.86
C THR A 224 3.22 4.62 9.06
N PRO A 225 4.46 4.44 8.65
CA PRO A 225 5.02 5.18 7.51
C PRO A 225 4.27 4.81 6.22
N VAL A 226 4.49 5.56 5.15
CA VAL A 226 3.99 5.19 3.81
C VAL A 226 4.53 3.81 3.42
N SER A 227 3.65 2.83 3.38
CA SER A 227 3.97 1.42 3.17
C SER A 227 2.75 0.64 2.67
N MET A 228 2.91 -0.66 2.42
CA MET A 228 1.79 -1.56 2.08
C MET A 228 0.70 -1.52 3.18
N MET A 229 1.07 -1.36 4.45
CA MET A 229 0.12 -1.28 5.57
C MET A 229 -0.86 -0.12 5.40
N MET A 230 -0.44 1.02 4.86
CA MET A 230 -1.34 2.15 4.56
C MET A 230 -2.49 1.70 3.64
N HIS A 231 -2.19 1.01 2.55
CA HIS A 231 -3.20 0.51 1.62
C HIS A 231 -4.11 -0.54 2.25
N ILE A 232 -3.56 -1.43 3.09
CA ILE A 232 -4.34 -2.41 3.85
C ILE A 232 -5.28 -1.70 4.82
N ALA A 233 -4.79 -0.71 5.58
CA ALA A 233 -5.58 0.07 6.52
C ALA A 233 -6.77 0.78 5.85
N LEU A 234 -6.52 1.43 4.71
CA LEU A 234 -7.55 2.10 3.91
C LEU A 234 -8.60 1.10 3.39
N ALA A 235 -8.16 -0.05 2.86
CA ALA A 235 -9.07 -1.09 2.36
C ALA A 235 -9.92 -1.72 3.48
N LEU A 236 -9.39 -1.83 4.69
CA LEU A 236 -10.07 -2.30 5.88
C LEU A 236 -10.84 -1.19 6.63
N LYS A 237 -10.83 0.04 6.09
CA LYS A 237 -11.52 1.22 6.66
C LYS A 237 -11.11 1.57 8.09
N LYS A 238 -9.81 1.39 8.40
CA LYS A 238 -9.26 1.71 9.71
C LYS A 238 -8.98 3.20 9.87
N GLN A 239 -8.96 3.67 11.12
CA GLN A 239 -8.37 4.98 11.41
C GLN A 239 -6.86 4.90 11.16
N LEU A 240 -6.29 5.90 10.50
CA LEU A 240 -4.91 5.89 10.04
C LEU A 240 -4.14 7.12 10.51
N MET A 241 -3.00 6.91 11.14
CA MET A 241 -1.97 7.92 11.34
C MET A 241 -0.80 7.58 10.41
N LEU A 242 -0.57 8.43 9.41
CA LEU A 242 0.40 8.20 8.36
C LEU A 242 1.61 9.13 8.52
N PHE A 243 2.80 8.58 8.79
CA PHE A 243 4.05 9.33 8.72
C PHE A 243 4.49 9.47 7.27
N HIS A 244 4.71 10.70 6.86
CA HIS A 244 4.98 11.05 5.47
C HIS A 244 6.21 11.95 5.36
N ASN A 245 7.05 11.76 4.32
CA ASN A 245 8.17 12.65 4.06
C ASN A 245 8.56 12.77 2.57
N ILE A 246 8.99 11.66 1.93
CA ILE A 246 9.69 11.68 0.63
C ILE A 246 8.78 11.67 -0.60
N PHE A 247 7.47 11.65 -0.43
CA PHE A 247 6.51 11.59 -1.53
C PHE A 247 5.75 12.91 -1.69
N ASN A 248 4.89 12.99 -2.69
CA ASN A 248 3.92 14.06 -2.80
C ASN A 248 2.71 13.76 -1.91
N VAL A 249 2.43 14.63 -0.94
CA VAL A 249 1.33 14.43 0.02
C VAL A 249 -0.04 14.33 -0.64
N HIS A 250 -0.24 15.00 -1.78
CA HIS A 250 -1.49 14.96 -2.54
C HIS A 250 -1.80 13.57 -3.14
N GLU A 251 -0.81 12.67 -3.24
CA GLU A 251 -1.05 11.32 -3.74
C GLU A 251 -1.96 10.47 -2.84
N PHE A 252 -2.11 10.84 -1.56
CA PHE A 252 -2.78 10.00 -0.57
C PHE A 252 -4.22 10.43 -0.30
N GLU A 253 -5.19 9.60 -0.70
CA GLU A 253 -6.60 9.71 -0.32
C GLU A 253 -6.87 8.87 0.94
N LEU A 254 -7.19 9.53 2.05
CA LEU A 254 -7.47 8.86 3.33
C LEU A 254 -8.97 8.73 3.63
N TYR A 255 -9.85 9.20 2.75
CA TYR A 255 -11.32 9.14 2.91
C TYR A 255 -11.84 9.75 4.22
N GLY A 256 -11.14 10.75 4.75
CA GLY A 256 -11.47 11.36 6.04
C GLY A 256 -11.26 10.45 7.26
N ARG A 257 -10.58 9.32 7.11
CA ARG A 257 -10.32 8.35 8.18
C ARG A 257 -8.93 8.43 8.77
N GLY A 258 -8.18 9.47 8.49
CA GLY A 258 -6.82 9.55 9.01
C GLY A 258 -6.23 10.93 8.93
N ILE A 259 -5.01 11.04 9.43
CA ILE A 259 -4.17 12.24 9.36
C ILE A 259 -2.81 11.87 8.78
N ILE A 260 -2.25 12.81 8.01
CA ILE A 260 -0.88 12.73 7.53
C ILE A 260 -0.03 13.64 8.43
N ILE A 261 1.08 13.10 8.93
CA ILE A 261 2.04 13.83 9.76
C ILE A 261 3.30 13.98 8.92
N GLU A 262 3.68 15.23 8.69
CA GLU A 262 4.85 15.61 7.90
C GLU A 262 5.92 16.26 8.79
N PRO A 263 7.21 16.12 8.43
CA PRO A 263 8.27 16.84 9.12
C PRO A 263 8.08 18.33 9.05
N THR A 264 8.18 19.02 10.17
CA THR A 264 8.04 20.50 10.23
C THR A 264 9.13 21.23 9.44
N SER A 265 10.31 20.64 9.32
CA SER A 265 11.43 21.15 8.51
C SER A 265 11.32 20.84 7.02
N GLY A 266 10.26 20.14 6.59
CA GLY A 266 10.12 19.59 5.24
C GLY A 266 11.12 18.47 4.94
N CYS A 267 11.08 17.93 3.72
CA CYS A 267 11.97 16.88 3.27
C CYS A 267 12.63 17.23 1.94
N ASP A 268 13.97 17.08 1.87
CA ASP A 268 14.76 17.31 0.65
C ASP A 268 15.01 16.00 -0.14
N CYS A 269 14.70 14.86 0.45
CA CYS A 269 14.99 13.52 -0.10
C CYS A 269 13.87 12.98 -0.99
N TYR A 270 13.25 13.81 -1.80
CA TYR A 270 12.11 13.43 -2.64
C TYR A 270 12.40 12.18 -3.47
N PHE A 271 11.63 11.11 -3.28
CA PHE A 271 11.86 9.76 -3.81
C PHE A 271 13.30 9.23 -3.59
N GLY A 272 14.03 9.79 -2.63
CA GLY A 272 15.40 9.42 -2.31
C GLY A 272 15.51 8.31 -1.27
N ASN A 273 16.57 7.51 -1.38
CA ASN A 273 16.91 6.46 -0.42
C ASN A 273 18.08 6.84 0.52
N SER A 274 18.59 8.05 0.39
CA SER A 274 19.62 8.65 1.25
C SER A 274 19.19 10.06 1.69
N CYS A 275 19.67 10.48 2.82
CA CYS A 275 19.48 11.82 3.36
C CYS A 275 20.82 12.43 3.69
N ASP A 276 21.10 13.63 3.18
CA ASP A 276 22.36 14.35 3.40
C ASP A 276 22.34 15.19 4.69
N ARG A 277 21.21 15.26 5.40
CA ARG A 277 21.11 15.92 6.70
C ARG A 277 21.79 15.07 7.78
N GLU A 278 22.41 15.71 8.77
CA GLU A 278 22.98 15.05 9.94
C GLU A 278 21.93 14.22 10.70
N LYS A 279 20.74 14.78 10.87
CA LYS A 279 19.55 14.08 11.31
C LYS A 279 18.49 14.11 10.21
N SER A 280 17.91 12.96 9.90
CA SER A 280 16.85 12.90 8.90
C SER A 280 15.64 13.76 9.34
N CYS A 281 14.87 14.25 8.37
CA CYS A 281 13.65 15.02 8.64
C CYS A 281 12.62 14.26 9.49
N MET A 282 12.70 12.91 9.53
CA MET A 282 11.83 12.09 10.36
C MET A 282 12.03 12.31 11.88
N HIS A 283 13.09 13.01 12.30
CA HIS A 283 13.25 13.44 13.70
C HIS A 283 12.38 14.67 14.05
N ASP A 284 11.72 15.27 13.08
CA ASP A 284 10.86 16.45 13.29
C ASP A 284 9.36 16.08 13.30
N ILE A 285 9.07 14.79 13.27
CA ILE A 285 7.72 14.23 13.42
C ILE A 285 7.45 13.88 14.87
#